data_6a874364406bfdaa7b6bde44e84daaea
#
_entry.id   6a874364406bfdaa7b6bde44e84daaea
#
_cell.length_a   1.000
_cell.length_b   1.000
_cell.length_c   1.000
_cell.angle_alpha   90.00
_cell.angle_beta   90.00
_cell.angle_gamma   90.00
#
_symmetry.space_group_name_H-M   'P 1'
#
loop_
_entity.id
_entity.type
_entity.pdbx_description
1 polymer ?
#
loop_
_entity_poly.entity_id
_entity_poly.type
_entity_poly.pdbx_seq_one_letter_code
_entity_poly.pdbx_strand_id
1 'polypeptide(L)'
;MKKIFAIIIALIGFIFSACNDWLDVNPRTQVKKDVLQETQKGFRDVLTGAYIRLKNDNLYGGEMMWGTIEYLAQHWVVATGTTNAYLQAYNYTDGSVKDRFSAIFKTYYQTIADVNGLLEVIDKKKDIFTKGNYEL
;
A
#
# COMPACT_ATOMS: atom_id res chain seq x y z
N MET A 1 -1.83 -41.97 40.57
CA MET A 1 -2.12 -40.54 40.37
C MET A 1 -1.02 -39.86 39.54
N LYS A 2 0.29 -39.94 39.87
CA LYS A 2 1.37 -39.25 39.11
C LYS A 2 1.47 -39.67 37.63
N LYS A 3 1.22 -40.96 37.30
CA LYS A 3 1.29 -41.45 35.88
C LYS A 3 0.12 -40.92 35.04
N ILE A 4 -1.08 -40.79 35.61
CA ILE A 4 -2.27 -40.26 34.95
C ILE A 4 -2.08 -38.75 34.65
N PHE A 5 -1.51 -38.02 35.60
CA PHE A 5 -1.21 -36.59 35.46
C PHE A 5 -0.17 -36.32 34.35
N ALA A 6 0.86 -37.19 34.24
CA ALA A 6 1.84 -37.10 33.17
C ALA A 6 1.23 -37.36 31.78
N ILE A 7 0.30 -38.30 31.67
CA ILE A 7 -0.39 -38.61 30.40
C ILE A 7 -1.29 -37.42 29.98
N ILE A 8 -2.00 -36.80 30.93
CA ILE A 8 -2.84 -35.61 30.63
C ILE A 8 -2.01 -34.45 30.15
N ILE A 9 -0.85 -34.17 30.76
CA ILE A 9 0.06 -33.11 30.31
C ILE A 9 0.61 -33.37 28.90
N ALA A 10 0.98 -34.62 28.60
CA ALA A 10 1.44 -35.03 27.27
C ALA A 10 0.34 -34.87 26.21
N LEU A 11 -0.92 -35.21 26.56
CA LEU A 11 -2.07 -35.06 25.66
C LEU A 11 -2.38 -33.57 25.34
N ILE A 12 -2.30 -32.72 26.38
CA ILE A 12 -2.51 -31.25 26.22
C ILE A 12 -1.39 -30.67 25.34
N GLY A 13 -0.14 -31.07 25.51
CA GLY A 13 0.98 -30.65 24.66
C GLY A 13 0.79 -30.97 23.15
N PHE A 14 0.16 -32.12 22.88
CA PHE A 14 -0.13 -32.53 21.48
C PHE A 14 -1.22 -31.70 20.81
N ILE A 15 -2.17 -31.16 21.59
CA ILE A 15 -3.27 -30.33 21.06
C ILE A 15 -2.76 -28.95 20.62
N PHE A 16 -1.72 -28.41 21.26
CA PHE A 16 -1.17 -27.08 20.93
C PHE A 16 -0.30 -27.07 19.65
N SER A 17 0.15 -28.23 19.15
CA SER A 17 0.98 -28.28 17.94
C SER A 17 0.18 -28.35 16.62
N ALA A 18 -1.15 -28.48 16.65
CA ALA A 18 -1.97 -28.76 15.48
C ALA A 18 -2.51 -27.52 14.72
N CYS A 19 -2.21 -26.28 15.17
CA CYS A 19 -2.90 -25.10 14.66
C CYS A 19 -2.05 -24.16 13.79
N ASN A 20 -0.87 -24.56 13.29
CA ASN A 20 -0.01 -23.64 12.51
C ASN A 20 -0.57 -23.34 11.11
N ASP A 21 -1.20 -24.29 10.44
CA ASP A 21 -1.68 -24.09 9.05
C ASP A 21 -3.09 -23.47 8.95
N TRP A 22 -3.89 -23.50 10.04
CA TRP A 22 -5.25 -22.96 10.05
C TRP A 22 -5.29 -21.42 9.93
N LEU A 23 -4.25 -20.74 10.40
CA LEU A 23 -4.18 -19.27 10.42
C LEU A 23 -3.55 -18.67 9.15
N ASP A 24 -2.97 -19.48 8.28
CA ASP A 24 -2.42 -19.01 6.99
C ASP A 24 -3.51 -18.90 5.92
N VAL A 25 -4.50 -18.04 6.19
CA VAL A 25 -5.59 -17.76 5.27
C VAL A 25 -5.07 -16.82 4.18
N ASN A 26 -4.69 -17.37 3.05
CA ASN A 26 -4.44 -16.58 1.84
C ASN A 26 -5.77 -16.04 1.31
N PRO A 27 -6.00 -14.71 1.28
CA PRO A 27 -7.17 -14.16 0.63
C PRO A 27 -7.22 -14.62 -0.82
N ARG A 28 -8.31 -15.25 -1.25
CA ARG A 28 -8.46 -15.78 -2.63
C ARG A 28 -8.37 -14.70 -3.72
N THR A 29 -8.47 -13.43 -3.32
CA THR A 29 -8.48 -12.27 -4.21
C THR A 29 -7.17 -11.47 -4.19
N GLN A 30 -6.20 -11.83 -3.33
CA GLN A 30 -4.92 -11.12 -3.24
C GLN A 30 -3.77 -12.12 -3.40
N VAL A 31 -2.94 -11.89 -4.42
CA VAL A 31 -1.69 -12.64 -4.58
C VAL A 31 -0.66 -12.08 -3.61
N LYS A 32 -0.01 -12.94 -2.82
CA LYS A 32 1.08 -12.51 -1.93
C LYS A 32 2.17 -11.82 -2.76
N LYS A 33 2.70 -10.71 -2.26
CA LYS A 33 3.76 -9.92 -2.92
C LYS A 33 4.98 -10.79 -3.26
N ASP A 34 5.34 -11.69 -2.35
CA ASP A 34 6.48 -12.59 -2.52
C ASP A 34 6.29 -13.51 -3.74
N VAL A 35 5.07 -14.02 -3.96
CA VAL A 35 4.76 -14.87 -5.12
C VAL A 35 4.80 -14.07 -6.42
N LEU A 36 4.33 -12.82 -6.42
CA LEU A 36 4.41 -11.93 -7.60
C LEU A 36 5.88 -11.66 -7.97
N GLN A 37 6.75 -11.48 -6.99
CA GLN A 37 8.16 -11.17 -7.20
C GLN A 37 9.03 -12.41 -7.57
N GLU A 38 8.42 -13.58 -7.85
CA GLU A 38 9.12 -14.75 -8.38
C GLU A 38 9.26 -14.74 -9.92
N THR A 39 8.59 -13.83 -10.61
CA THR A 39 8.61 -13.75 -12.07
C THR A 39 8.79 -12.32 -12.57
N GLN A 40 9.43 -12.15 -13.73
CA GLN A 40 9.54 -10.86 -14.41
C GLN A 40 8.17 -10.21 -14.65
N LYS A 41 7.16 -11.01 -15.03
CA LYS A 41 5.78 -10.52 -15.18
C LYS A 41 5.24 -9.96 -13.87
N GLY A 42 5.45 -10.66 -12.77
CA GLY A 42 4.99 -10.23 -11.44
C GLY A 42 5.63 -8.90 -10.99
N PHE A 43 6.92 -8.69 -11.27
CA PHE A 43 7.55 -7.38 -11.05
C PHE A 43 6.89 -6.27 -11.85
N ARG A 44 6.57 -6.52 -13.13
CA ARG A 44 5.82 -5.56 -13.96
C ARG A 44 4.43 -5.29 -13.42
N ASP A 45 3.74 -6.31 -12.94
CA ASP A 45 2.39 -6.18 -12.38
C ASP A 45 2.42 -5.32 -11.11
N VAL A 46 3.41 -5.49 -10.22
CA VAL A 46 3.59 -4.64 -9.03
C VAL A 46 3.93 -3.20 -9.41
N LEU A 47 4.83 -3.00 -10.39
CA LEU A 47 5.16 -1.67 -10.89
C LEU A 47 3.93 -0.99 -11.51
N THR A 48 3.16 -1.71 -12.32
CA THR A 48 1.90 -1.23 -12.89
C THR A 48 0.91 -0.84 -11.78
N GLY A 49 0.86 -1.61 -10.70
CA GLY A 49 0.06 -1.27 -9.50
C GLY A 49 0.46 0.06 -8.88
N ALA A 50 1.76 0.38 -8.82
CA ALA A 50 2.25 1.67 -8.35
C ALA A 50 1.80 2.83 -9.27
N TYR A 51 1.86 2.66 -10.59
CA TYR A 51 1.33 3.64 -11.55
C TYR A 51 -0.19 3.82 -11.43
N ILE A 52 -0.94 2.73 -11.24
CA ILE A 52 -2.38 2.79 -11.00
C ILE A 52 -2.67 3.58 -9.71
N ARG A 53 -1.88 3.39 -8.65
CA ARG A 53 -2.03 4.18 -7.42
C ARG A 53 -1.72 5.65 -7.63
N LEU A 54 -0.69 6.00 -8.42
CA LEU A 54 -0.41 7.40 -8.77
C LEU A 54 -1.56 8.05 -9.54
N LYS A 55 -2.35 7.28 -10.29
CA LYS A 55 -3.55 7.75 -10.99
C LYS A 55 -4.75 7.94 -10.05
N ASN A 56 -4.65 7.64 -8.76
CA ASN A 56 -5.72 7.87 -7.78
C ASN A 56 -6.10 9.36 -7.72
N ASP A 57 -7.37 9.66 -7.42
CA ASP A 57 -7.88 11.04 -7.35
C ASP A 57 -7.16 11.89 -6.29
N ASN A 58 -6.65 11.29 -5.22
CA ASN A 58 -5.83 12.00 -4.24
C ASN A 58 -4.46 12.42 -4.78
N LEU A 59 -4.02 11.87 -5.93
CA LEU A 59 -2.73 12.17 -6.55
C LEU A 59 -2.93 12.78 -7.95
N TYR A 60 -2.26 12.21 -8.95
CA TYR A 60 -2.27 12.74 -10.32
C TYR A 60 -3.59 12.49 -11.08
N GLY A 61 -4.51 11.69 -10.54
CA GLY A 61 -5.87 11.57 -11.08
C GLY A 61 -6.74 12.80 -10.79
N GLY A 62 -6.40 13.60 -9.78
CA GLY A 62 -7.21 14.73 -9.36
C GLY A 62 -6.42 15.81 -8.61
N GLU A 63 -6.21 15.61 -7.31
CA GLU A 63 -5.74 16.64 -6.38
C GLU A 63 -4.39 17.28 -6.74
N MET A 64 -3.48 16.54 -7.36
CA MET A 64 -2.15 17.00 -7.75
C MET A 64 -2.08 17.53 -9.19
N MET A 65 -3.20 17.56 -9.91
CA MET A 65 -3.27 18.10 -11.28
C MET A 65 -4.18 19.33 -11.34
N TRP A 66 -5.47 19.17 -11.01
CA TRP A 66 -6.50 20.20 -11.11
C TRP A 66 -7.30 20.44 -9.82
N GLY A 67 -6.93 19.72 -8.74
CA GLY A 67 -7.56 19.90 -7.43
C GLY A 67 -6.77 20.84 -6.54
N THR A 68 -6.18 20.30 -5.48
CA THR A 68 -5.50 21.08 -4.42
C THR A 68 -4.49 22.10 -4.96
N ILE A 69 -3.67 21.72 -5.96
CA ILE A 69 -2.64 22.63 -6.51
C ILE A 69 -3.28 23.85 -7.17
N GLU A 70 -4.32 23.66 -7.97
CA GLU A 70 -5.00 24.74 -8.69
C GLU A 70 -5.75 25.69 -7.74
N TYR A 71 -6.33 25.15 -6.66
CA TYR A 71 -6.97 26.00 -5.63
C TYR A 71 -5.95 26.81 -4.85
N LEU A 72 -4.80 26.23 -4.49
CA LEU A 72 -3.70 26.96 -3.84
C LEU A 72 -3.09 28.02 -4.76
N ALA A 73 -3.02 27.74 -6.06
CA ALA A 73 -2.58 28.69 -7.07
C ALA A 73 -3.64 29.78 -7.39
N GLN A 74 -4.83 29.67 -6.81
CA GLN A 74 -5.95 30.61 -6.99
C GLN A 74 -6.43 30.71 -8.45
N HIS A 75 -6.30 29.66 -9.23
CA HIS A 75 -6.74 29.62 -10.63
C HIS A 75 -8.25 29.47 -10.81
N TRP A 76 -8.98 29.12 -9.74
CA TRP A 76 -10.42 28.90 -9.75
C TRP A 76 -11.17 29.92 -8.89
N VAL A 77 -12.39 30.22 -9.28
CA VAL A 77 -13.35 30.94 -8.41
C VAL A 77 -14.20 29.91 -7.69
N VAL A 78 -14.20 29.95 -6.37
CA VAL A 78 -14.89 28.95 -5.55
C VAL A 78 -15.96 29.57 -4.66
N ALA A 79 -16.99 28.79 -4.35
CA ALA A 79 -18.03 29.20 -3.42
C ALA A 79 -17.46 29.28 -1.99
N THR A 80 -17.87 30.30 -1.23
CA THR A 80 -17.51 30.46 0.18
C THR A 80 -18.03 29.30 1.04
N GLY A 81 -17.31 28.99 2.14
CA GLY A 81 -17.70 27.91 3.06
C GLY A 81 -17.41 26.50 2.57
N THR A 82 -16.63 26.35 1.50
CA THR A 82 -16.20 25.05 0.99
C THR A 82 -14.73 24.76 1.35
N THR A 83 -14.35 23.50 1.36
CA THR A 83 -12.92 23.09 1.52
C THR A 83 -12.02 23.80 0.51
N ASN A 84 -12.48 23.98 -0.73
CA ASN A 84 -11.73 24.67 -1.78
C ASN A 84 -11.51 26.16 -1.47
N ALA A 85 -12.51 26.83 -0.87
CA ALA A 85 -12.37 28.20 -0.41
C ALA A 85 -11.38 28.33 0.76
N TYR A 86 -11.38 27.36 1.67
CA TYR A 86 -10.40 27.31 2.75
C TYR A 86 -8.97 27.08 2.22
N LEU A 87 -8.80 26.24 1.18
CA LEU A 87 -7.52 26.08 0.49
C LEU A 87 -7.05 27.39 -0.15
N GLN A 88 -7.92 28.09 -0.88
CA GLN A 88 -7.58 29.38 -1.47
C GLN A 88 -7.21 30.44 -0.43
N ALA A 89 -7.87 30.42 0.72
CA ALA A 89 -7.54 31.30 1.85
C ALA A 89 -6.31 30.82 2.65
N TYR A 90 -5.64 29.76 2.21
CA TYR A 90 -4.51 29.13 2.91
C TYR A 90 -4.83 28.76 4.37
N ASN A 91 -6.10 28.40 4.64
CA ASN A 91 -6.54 27.97 5.97
C ASN A 91 -6.18 26.51 6.24
N TYR A 92 -4.92 26.26 6.52
CA TYR A 92 -4.39 24.92 6.81
C TYR A 92 -4.82 24.36 8.18
N THR A 93 -5.51 25.16 9.00
CA THR A 93 -6.03 24.71 10.30
C THR A 93 -7.42 24.08 10.20
N ASP A 94 -8.14 24.32 9.11
CA ASP A 94 -9.44 23.72 8.84
C ASP A 94 -9.37 22.20 8.78
N GLY A 95 -10.36 21.51 9.36
CA GLY A 95 -10.40 20.05 9.43
C GLY A 95 -10.47 19.41 8.05
N SER A 96 -11.30 19.93 7.16
CA SER A 96 -11.48 19.37 5.81
C SER A 96 -10.23 19.55 4.93
N VAL A 97 -9.47 20.62 5.14
CA VAL A 97 -8.18 20.85 4.48
C VAL A 97 -7.13 19.86 5.00
N LYS A 98 -7.07 19.65 6.33
CA LYS A 98 -6.18 18.64 6.93
C LYS A 98 -6.48 17.23 6.44
N ASP A 99 -7.75 16.86 6.35
CA ASP A 99 -8.17 15.54 5.87
C ASP A 99 -7.74 15.33 4.41
N ARG A 100 -7.89 16.35 3.56
CA ARG A 100 -7.44 16.31 2.17
C ARG A 100 -5.93 16.11 2.07
N PHE A 101 -5.14 16.91 2.77
CA PHE A 101 -3.68 16.73 2.79
C PHE A 101 -3.27 15.37 3.36
N SER A 102 -3.96 14.89 4.40
CA SER A 102 -3.72 13.57 4.96
C SER A 102 -3.99 12.46 3.95
N ALA A 103 -5.05 12.56 3.15
CA ALA A 103 -5.37 11.61 2.09
C ALA A 103 -4.30 11.60 0.98
N ILE A 104 -3.86 12.78 0.52
CA ILE A 104 -2.78 12.95 -0.45
C ILE A 104 -1.49 12.29 0.09
N PHE A 105 -1.07 12.69 1.27
CA PHE A 105 0.13 12.21 1.93
C PHE A 105 0.12 10.68 2.10
N LYS A 106 -0.96 10.14 2.64
CA LYS A 106 -1.14 8.70 2.82
C LYS A 106 -0.99 7.94 1.49
N THR A 107 -1.63 8.44 0.43
CA THR A 107 -1.61 7.77 -0.89
C THR A 107 -0.21 7.83 -1.51
N TYR A 108 0.52 8.93 -1.35
CA TYR A 108 1.92 9.04 -1.77
C TYR A 108 2.82 8.04 -1.04
N TYR A 109 2.74 7.98 0.28
CA TYR A 109 3.59 7.08 1.07
C TYR A 109 3.27 5.61 0.83
N GLN A 110 2.01 5.26 0.53
CA GLN A 110 1.66 3.92 0.09
C GLN A 110 2.34 3.57 -1.26
N THR A 111 2.37 4.52 -2.20
CA THR A 111 3.05 4.32 -3.49
C THR A 111 4.57 4.17 -3.31
N ILE A 112 5.18 5.01 -2.46
CA ILE A 112 6.60 4.93 -2.12
C ILE A 112 6.93 3.57 -1.48
N ALA A 113 6.09 3.08 -0.56
CA ALA A 113 6.27 1.77 0.07
C ALA A 113 6.20 0.62 -0.95
N ASP A 114 5.29 0.69 -1.93
CA ASP A 114 5.19 -0.32 -2.99
C ASP A 114 6.46 -0.34 -3.85
N VAL A 115 6.95 0.84 -4.26
CA VAL A 115 8.18 0.98 -5.08
C VAL A 115 9.42 0.55 -4.28
N ASN A 116 9.55 0.99 -3.03
CA ASN A 116 10.67 0.56 -2.17
C ASN A 116 10.70 -0.95 -1.99
N GLY A 117 9.54 -1.59 -1.84
CA GLY A 117 9.48 -3.03 -1.77
C GLY A 117 9.81 -3.76 -3.07
N LEU A 118 9.73 -3.09 -4.25
CA LEU A 118 10.30 -3.61 -5.50
C LEU A 118 11.82 -3.48 -5.48
N LEU A 119 12.34 -2.30 -5.15
CA LEU A 119 13.76 -2.00 -5.15
C LEU A 119 14.54 -2.90 -4.19
N GLU A 120 13.98 -3.25 -3.05
CA GLU A 120 14.60 -4.14 -2.07
C GLU A 120 14.90 -5.55 -2.63
N VAL A 121 14.08 -6.01 -3.56
CA VAL A 121 14.12 -7.41 -4.04
C VAL A 121 14.73 -7.52 -5.44
N ILE A 122 14.60 -6.50 -6.29
CA ILE A 122 14.98 -6.56 -7.71
C ILE A 122 16.46 -6.93 -7.91
N ASP A 123 17.35 -6.36 -7.09
CA ASP A 123 18.78 -6.66 -7.15
C ASP A 123 19.14 -8.09 -6.81
N LYS A 124 18.32 -8.72 -5.95
CA LYS A 124 18.52 -10.12 -5.52
C LYS A 124 18.00 -11.12 -6.55
N LYS A 125 17.18 -10.66 -7.50
CA LYS A 125 16.48 -11.52 -8.48
C LYS A 125 16.78 -11.13 -9.94
N LYS A 126 17.98 -10.62 -10.20
CA LYS A 126 18.42 -10.19 -11.55
C LYS A 126 18.36 -11.31 -12.58
N ASP A 127 18.55 -12.53 -12.15
CA ASP A 127 18.57 -13.75 -12.97
C ASP A 127 17.22 -14.07 -13.62
N ILE A 128 16.10 -13.60 -13.05
CA ILE A 128 14.76 -13.82 -13.64
C ILE A 128 14.45 -12.87 -14.80
N PHE A 129 15.28 -11.81 -14.98
CA PHE A 129 15.06 -10.84 -16.05
C PHE A 129 15.80 -11.23 -17.31
N THR A 130 15.14 -11.11 -18.45
CA THR A 130 15.78 -11.27 -19.75
C THR A 130 16.79 -10.14 -19.97
N LYS A 131 17.91 -10.44 -20.64
CA LYS A 131 18.97 -9.47 -20.91
C LYS A 131 18.38 -8.18 -21.55
N GLY A 132 18.63 -7.04 -20.94
CA GLY A 132 18.10 -5.74 -21.36
C GLY A 132 16.80 -5.29 -20.67
N ASN A 133 16.11 -6.17 -19.93
CA ASN A 133 14.87 -5.83 -19.23
C ASN A 133 15.08 -5.50 -17.72
N TYR A 134 16.30 -5.63 -17.25
CA TYR A 134 16.65 -5.25 -15.89
C TYR A 134 16.97 -3.75 -15.75
N GLU A 135 17.48 -3.12 -16.82
CA GLU A 135 17.94 -1.73 -16.85
C GLU A 135 16.84 -0.74 -17.30
N LEU A 136 15.58 -1.19 -17.38
CA LEU A 136 14.40 -0.37 -17.66
C LEU A 136 13.68 -0.01 -16.34
#